data_ad328895e2d3b3718d7b1980f6d0bea0
#
_entry.id   ad328895e2d3b3718d7b1980f6d0bea0
#
_cell.length_a   1.000
_cell.length_b   1.000
_cell.length_c   1.000
_cell.angle_alpha   90.00
_cell.angle_beta   90.00
_cell.angle_gamma   90.00
#
_symmetry.space_group_name_H-M   'P 1'
#
loop_
_entity.id
_entity.type
_entity.pdbx_description
1 polymer ?
#
loop_
_entity_poly.entity_id
_entity_poly.type
_entity_poly.pdbx_seq_one_letter_code
_entity_poly.pdbx_strand_id
1 'polypeptide(L)'
;MDLSKIPDVAAVALLTLAFFSVARHGRTSFSGVWLIGWLMIVLHFAAFMFLPAPGNFGIAASVLGSVALAWAGILFMWAAVPYRARSSSQWMLVAIFATNTLYVLLASIAPAGHWLLAPAAVLLGALPLLISLSTVRKFNHPLRWTLVLLYVSLSVFLLMVQNRPGDGLDLALNAVFFTVYLGCCIHFWYAYRRATAGTFITVFGFLAWANVFTVAPFLDTFFPGFHLESEVWNLPKYVVAVGMILILLEDQIEHNKYLALHDELTGLPNRRLFQDRLENTLERARRTGSQAALLLIDLDRFKQVNDTVGHHIGDELLKHVGQLFLSRVRRTDTVARTGGDEFSVVLEEPMNRADAMSVVRTFKQLLESPIRLEGNTVHIGASVGVAIFPDDAGDAESLCISADLRMYASKRSARTREGRIAPAPLLTEPFSPTGADPDLQLAD
;
A
#
# COMPACT_ATOMS: atom_id res chain seq x y z
N MET A 1 -25.70 29.09 20.00
CA MET A 1 -25.35 28.26 18.81
C MET A 1 -25.03 29.23 17.68
N ASP A 2 -23.87 29.09 17.08
CA ASP A 2 -23.42 29.92 15.96
C ASP A 2 -23.85 29.27 14.63
N LEU A 3 -24.94 29.81 14.05
CA LEU A 3 -25.51 29.26 12.80
C LEU A 3 -24.65 29.58 11.57
N SER A 4 -23.71 30.53 11.66
CA SER A 4 -22.81 30.85 10.56
C SER A 4 -21.84 29.71 10.23
N LYS A 5 -21.67 28.75 11.15
CA LYS A 5 -20.83 27.56 10.97
C LYS A 5 -21.53 26.36 10.26
N ILE A 6 -22.84 26.48 9.99
CA ILE A 6 -23.61 25.41 9.31
C ILE A 6 -23.01 25.08 7.94
N PRO A 7 -22.66 26.03 7.07
CA PRO A 7 -22.04 25.75 5.78
C PRO A 7 -20.74 24.96 5.91
N ASP A 8 -19.88 25.29 6.88
CA ASP A 8 -18.62 24.58 7.14
C ASP A 8 -18.87 23.12 7.55
N VAL A 9 -19.80 22.90 8.51
CA VAL A 9 -20.19 21.55 8.94
C VAL A 9 -20.73 20.73 7.77
N ALA A 10 -21.63 21.32 6.97
CA ALA A 10 -22.24 20.66 5.83
C ALA A 10 -21.19 20.30 4.75
N ALA A 11 -20.30 21.23 4.43
CA ALA A 11 -19.24 21.01 3.44
C ALA A 11 -18.30 19.87 3.86
N VAL A 12 -17.83 19.86 5.13
CA VAL A 12 -16.95 18.81 5.63
C VAL A 12 -17.69 17.48 5.75
N ALA A 13 -18.98 17.48 6.15
CA ALA A 13 -19.78 16.27 6.18
C ALA A 13 -19.97 15.65 4.78
N LEU A 14 -20.26 16.48 3.76
CA LEU A 14 -20.36 16.03 2.36
C LEU A 14 -19.03 15.45 1.85
N LEU A 15 -17.91 16.11 2.15
CA LEU A 15 -16.57 15.58 1.81
C LEU A 15 -16.29 14.25 2.53
N THR A 16 -16.69 14.13 3.79
CA THR A 16 -16.54 12.89 4.56
C THR A 16 -17.37 11.76 3.94
N LEU A 17 -18.59 12.05 3.48
CA LEU A 17 -19.45 11.10 2.76
C LEU A 17 -18.84 10.71 1.39
N ALA A 18 -18.32 11.67 0.64
CA ALA A 18 -17.62 11.39 -0.62
C ALA A 18 -16.39 10.50 -0.38
N PHE A 19 -15.58 10.83 0.63
CA PHE A 19 -14.45 10.02 1.05
C PHE A 19 -14.85 8.60 1.45
N PHE A 20 -15.91 8.45 2.25
CA PHE A 20 -16.47 7.14 2.64
C PHE A 20 -16.91 6.33 1.41
N SER A 21 -17.59 6.96 0.45
CA SER A 21 -18.03 6.31 -0.79
C SER A 21 -16.85 5.74 -1.58
N VAL A 22 -15.75 6.49 -1.71
CA VAL A 22 -14.54 6.03 -2.40
C VAL A 22 -13.80 4.97 -1.57
N ALA A 23 -13.64 5.21 -0.27
CA ALA A 23 -12.93 4.33 0.64
C ALA A 23 -13.58 2.94 0.78
N ARG A 24 -14.92 2.87 0.70
CA ARG A 24 -15.67 1.61 0.77
C ARG A 24 -15.34 0.63 -0.35
N HIS A 25 -14.98 1.13 -1.52
CA HIS A 25 -14.61 0.34 -2.69
C HIS A 25 -13.10 0.03 -2.74
N GLY A 26 -12.29 0.71 -1.90
CA GLY A 26 -10.85 0.49 -1.79
C GLY A 26 -10.51 -0.64 -0.81
N ARG A 27 -9.53 -1.48 -1.16
CA ARG A 27 -9.01 -2.56 -0.29
C ARG A 27 -7.94 -2.09 0.70
N THR A 28 -7.66 -0.80 0.80
CA THR A 28 -6.63 -0.27 1.69
C THR A 28 -7.13 -0.22 3.13
N SER A 29 -6.47 -0.92 4.04
CA SER A 29 -6.80 -0.91 5.49
C SER A 29 -6.67 0.48 6.14
N PHE A 30 -6.07 1.45 5.44
CA PHE A 30 -5.83 2.81 5.92
C PHE A 30 -7.02 3.76 5.71
N SER A 31 -7.88 3.47 4.74
CA SER A 31 -9.03 4.32 4.43
C SER A 31 -9.99 4.48 5.62
N GLY A 32 -10.09 3.45 6.48
CA GLY A 32 -10.88 3.51 7.71
C GLY A 32 -10.34 4.50 8.73
N VAL A 33 -9.02 4.56 8.91
CA VAL A 33 -8.39 5.51 9.87
C VAL A 33 -8.52 6.95 9.37
N TRP A 34 -8.35 7.19 8.06
CA TRP A 34 -8.60 8.49 7.46
C TRP A 34 -10.05 8.94 7.64
N LEU A 35 -11.00 8.01 7.46
CA LEU A 35 -12.42 8.30 7.68
C LEU A 35 -12.68 8.75 9.12
N ILE A 36 -12.10 8.07 10.11
CA ILE A 36 -12.21 8.49 11.53
C ILE A 36 -11.60 9.89 11.71
N GLY A 37 -10.45 10.19 11.07
CA GLY A 37 -9.88 11.53 11.07
C GLY A 37 -10.83 12.59 10.53
N TRP A 38 -11.51 12.33 9.41
CA TRP A 38 -12.52 13.25 8.85
C TRP A 38 -13.75 13.39 9.76
N LEU A 39 -14.20 12.32 10.41
CA LEU A 39 -15.28 12.39 11.41
C LEU A 39 -14.87 13.26 12.62
N MET A 40 -13.60 13.25 13.03
CA MET A 40 -13.09 14.15 14.05
C MET A 40 -13.13 15.62 13.59
N ILE A 41 -12.89 15.89 12.29
CA ILE A 41 -13.04 17.25 11.75
C ILE A 41 -14.51 17.69 11.76
N VAL A 42 -15.45 16.82 11.38
CA VAL A 42 -16.90 17.12 11.51
C VAL A 42 -17.25 17.43 12.97
N LEU A 43 -16.75 16.62 13.91
CA LEU A 43 -16.96 16.82 15.35
C LEU A 43 -16.39 18.15 15.84
N HIS A 44 -15.19 18.54 15.36
CA HIS A 44 -14.58 19.83 15.65
C HIS A 44 -15.50 21.01 15.25
N PHE A 45 -15.98 21.01 14.01
CA PHE A 45 -16.88 22.07 13.54
C PHE A 45 -18.23 22.06 14.28
N ALA A 46 -18.80 20.88 14.51
CA ALA A 46 -20.04 20.74 15.24
C ALA A 46 -19.90 21.23 16.69
N ALA A 47 -18.80 20.95 17.37
CA ALA A 47 -18.52 21.47 18.70
C ALA A 47 -18.39 22.99 18.70
N PHE A 48 -17.69 23.56 17.72
CA PHE A 48 -17.46 25.01 17.63
C PHE A 48 -18.74 25.83 17.34
N MET A 49 -19.80 25.22 16.81
CA MET A 49 -21.13 25.87 16.75
C MET A 49 -21.67 26.25 18.15
N PHE A 50 -21.22 25.57 19.21
CA PHE A 50 -21.70 25.78 20.57
C PHE A 50 -20.75 26.64 21.42
N LEU A 51 -19.64 27.15 20.86
CA LEU A 51 -18.74 28.07 21.57
C LEU A 51 -19.42 29.27 22.24
N PRO A 52 -20.43 29.94 21.61
CA PRO A 52 -21.12 31.05 22.23
C PRO A 52 -22.06 30.64 23.39
N ALA A 53 -22.18 29.37 23.72
CA ALA A 53 -23.03 28.91 24.80
C ALA A 53 -22.47 29.34 26.17
N PRO A 54 -23.31 29.80 27.11
CA PRO A 54 -22.84 30.27 28.40
C PRO A 54 -22.38 29.14 29.34
N GLY A 55 -21.43 29.44 30.22
CA GLY A 55 -20.97 28.57 31.29
C GLY A 55 -20.19 27.37 30.84
N ASN A 56 -20.29 26.28 31.60
CA ASN A 56 -19.50 25.06 31.39
C ASN A 56 -19.74 24.37 30.05
N PHE A 57 -20.87 24.62 29.41
CA PHE A 57 -21.18 24.01 28.10
C PHE A 57 -20.33 24.61 26.97
N GLY A 58 -20.10 25.90 26.93
CA GLY A 58 -19.20 26.54 25.98
C GLY A 58 -17.75 26.08 26.16
N ILE A 59 -17.30 25.94 27.42
CA ILE A 59 -15.97 25.39 27.73
C ILE A 59 -15.86 23.95 27.23
N ALA A 60 -16.85 23.11 27.51
CA ALA A 60 -16.84 21.72 27.04
C ALA A 60 -16.83 21.63 25.51
N ALA A 61 -17.56 22.50 24.81
CA ALA A 61 -17.56 22.59 23.36
C ALA A 61 -16.16 22.99 22.81
N SER A 62 -15.51 23.98 23.43
CA SER A 62 -14.14 24.40 23.09
C SER A 62 -13.14 23.25 23.25
N VAL A 63 -13.17 22.56 24.40
CA VAL A 63 -12.30 21.41 24.70
C VAL A 63 -12.52 20.30 23.68
N LEU A 64 -13.79 19.90 23.46
CA LEU A 64 -14.14 18.83 22.54
C LEU A 64 -13.66 19.14 21.12
N GLY A 65 -13.91 20.38 20.66
CA GLY A 65 -13.49 20.81 19.33
C GLY A 65 -11.98 20.83 19.16
N SER A 66 -11.24 21.34 20.14
CA SER A 66 -9.77 21.39 20.10
C SER A 66 -9.14 20.00 20.15
N VAL A 67 -9.64 19.13 21.01
CA VAL A 67 -9.18 17.72 21.09
C VAL A 67 -9.49 16.97 19.79
N ALA A 68 -10.70 17.13 19.25
CA ALA A 68 -11.08 16.50 17.99
C ALA A 68 -10.17 16.94 16.84
N LEU A 69 -9.81 18.20 16.76
CA LEU A 69 -8.90 18.74 15.75
C LEU A 69 -7.49 18.15 15.89
N ALA A 70 -6.95 18.06 17.10
CA ALA A 70 -5.66 17.42 17.35
C ALA A 70 -5.67 15.93 16.98
N TRP A 71 -6.74 15.20 17.35
CA TRP A 71 -6.92 13.79 17.06
C TRP A 71 -7.00 13.53 15.55
N ALA A 72 -7.71 14.36 14.79
CA ALA A 72 -7.79 14.26 13.35
C ALA A 72 -6.40 14.25 12.70
N GLY A 73 -5.54 15.22 13.04
CA GLY A 73 -4.20 15.29 12.48
C GLY A 73 -3.34 14.08 12.86
N ILE A 74 -3.40 13.62 14.11
CA ILE A 74 -2.64 12.45 14.55
C ILE A 74 -3.13 11.17 13.87
N LEU A 75 -4.44 11.01 13.65
CA LEU A 75 -5.02 9.90 12.89
C LEU A 75 -4.59 9.93 11.41
N PHE A 76 -4.51 11.12 10.81
CA PHE A 76 -3.97 11.26 9.45
C PHE A 76 -2.50 10.85 9.38
N MET A 77 -1.66 11.27 10.35
CA MET A 77 -0.28 10.80 10.44
C MET A 77 -0.18 9.29 10.64
N TRP A 78 -1.02 8.72 11.53
CA TRP A 78 -1.02 7.27 11.79
C TRP A 78 -1.33 6.46 10.52
N ALA A 79 -2.34 6.88 9.78
CA ALA A 79 -2.74 6.21 8.55
C ALA A 79 -1.73 6.33 7.41
N ALA A 80 -0.90 7.36 7.41
CA ALA A 80 0.17 7.54 6.43
C ALA A 80 1.41 6.65 6.69
N VAL A 81 1.53 6.01 7.88
CA VAL A 81 2.66 5.13 8.17
C VAL A 81 2.51 3.80 7.42
N PRO A 82 3.48 3.37 6.60
CA PRO A 82 3.42 2.08 5.91
C PRO A 82 3.19 0.93 6.90
N TYR A 83 2.24 0.04 6.62
CA TYR A 83 1.81 -1.07 7.48
C TYR A 83 2.94 -2.00 7.97
N ARG A 84 4.10 -1.96 7.32
CA ARG A 84 5.31 -2.71 7.69
C ARG A 84 6.23 -1.97 8.65
N ALA A 85 5.87 -0.75 9.08
CA ALA A 85 6.66 -0.06 10.09
C ALA A 85 6.49 -0.76 11.44
N ARG A 86 7.60 -1.30 11.96
CA ARG A 86 7.69 -2.07 13.21
C ARG A 86 7.03 -1.36 14.40
N SER A 87 6.65 -2.13 15.41
CA SER A 87 5.99 -1.72 16.65
C SER A 87 6.57 -0.45 17.34
N SER A 88 7.86 -0.15 17.17
CA SER A 88 8.48 1.07 17.73
C SER A 88 7.96 2.38 17.15
N SER A 89 7.54 2.39 15.87
CA SER A 89 6.94 3.56 15.23
C SER A 89 5.52 3.80 15.75
N GLN A 90 4.79 2.73 16.03
CA GLN A 90 3.44 2.81 16.59
C GLN A 90 3.45 3.38 18.01
N TRP A 91 4.38 2.94 18.87
CA TRP A 91 4.52 3.49 20.23
C TRP A 91 4.85 4.97 20.25
N MET A 92 5.64 5.45 19.28
CA MET A 92 5.93 6.87 19.16
C MET A 92 4.65 7.68 18.81
N LEU A 93 3.82 7.18 17.90
CA LEU A 93 2.54 7.83 17.57
C LEU A 93 1.54 7.78 18.73
N VAL A 94 1.50 6.68 19.49
CA VAL A 94 0.70 6.58 20.73
C VAL A 94 1.15 7.60 21.75
N ALA A 95 2.47 7.77 21.92
CA ALA A 95 3.02 8.77 22.83
C ALA A 95 2.65 10.20 22.41
N ILE A 96 2.79 10.50 21.11
CA ILE A 96 2.39 11.79 20.53
C ILE A 96 0.89 12.02 20.76
N PHE A 97 0.05 11.01 20.51
CA PHE A 97 -1.40 11.10 20.74
C PHE A 97 -1.73 11.41 22.20
N ALA A 98 -1.16 10.66 23.14
CA ALA A 98 -1.44 10.84 24.56
C ALA A 98 -0.96 12.19 25.09
N THR A 99 0.26 12.60 24.73
CA THR A 99 0.83 13.87 25.21
C THR A 99 0.17 15.09 24.60
N ASN A 100 -0.20 15.04 23.30
CA ASN A 100 -0.99 16.13 22.69
C ASN A 100 -2.38 16.24 23.33
N THR A 101 -3.07 15.12 23.55
CA THR A 101 -4.38 15.11 24.22
C THR A 101 -4.29 15.73 25.60
N LEU A 102 -3.31 15.32 26.40
CA LEU A 102 -3.08 15.87 27.75
C LEU A 102 -2.85 17.38 27.70
N TYR A 103 -1.93 17.84 26.83
CA TYR A 103 -1.62 19.26 26.74
C TYR A 103 -2.81 20.11 26.25
N VAL A 104 -3.51 19.67 25.20
CA VAL A 104 -4.68 20.38 24.68
C VAL A 104 -5.79 20.45 25.72
N LEU A 105 -6.06 19.38 26.47
CA LEU A 105 -7.02 19.37 27.58
C LEU A 105 -6.65 20.40 28.64
N LEU A 106 -5.41 20.36 29.11
CA LEU A 106 -4.94 21.28 30.15
C LEU A 106 -4.97 22.74 29.68
N ALA A 107 -4.49 23.03 28.47
CA ALA A 107 -4.47 24.37 27.92
C ALA A 107 -5.88 24.93 27.65
N SER A 108 -6.88 24.06 27.40
CA SER A 108 -8.26 24.49 27.16
C SER A 108 -9.06 24.73 28.48
N ILE A 109 -8.61 24.19 29.62
CA ILE A 109 -9.37 24.25 30.87
C ILE A 109 -8.64 25.12 31.93
N ALA A 110 -7.31 24.99 31.98
CA ALA A 110 -6.50 25.60 33.02
C ALA A 110 -6.22 27.08 32.70
N PRO A 111 -6.15 27.96 33.73
CA PRO A 111 -5.69 29.33 33.53
C PRO A 111 -4.21 29.38 33.12
N ALA A 112 -3.82 30.50 32.49
CA ALA A 112 -2.42 30.72 32.13
C ALA A 112 -1.54 30.63 33.39
N GLY A 113 -0.36 30.01 33.26
CA GLY A 113 0.57 29.79 34.38
C GLY A 113 0.21 28.63 35.32
N HIS A 114 -0.81 27.84 34.98
CA HIS A 114 -1.13 26.64 35.80
C HIS A 114 0.04 25.66 35.83
N TRP A 115 0.40 25.20 37.04
CA TRP A 115 1.61 24.41 37.28
C TRP A 115 1.72 23.09 36.46
N LEU A 116 0.59 22.52 36.01
CA LEU A 116 0.57 21.31 35.18
C LEU A 116 0.92 21.56 33.71
N LEU A 117 0.84 22.79 33.21
CA LEU A 117 1.13 23.09 31.80
C LEU A 117 2.61 22.87 31.46
N ALA A 118 3.52 23.28 32.34
CA ALA A 118 4.95 23.13 32.10
C ALA A 118 5.39 21.63 32.01
N PRO A 119 5.05 20.75 32.96
CA PRO A 119 5.37 19.34 32.82
C PRO A 119 4.68 18.68 31.61
N ALA A 120 3.44 19.08 31.26
CA ALA A 120 2.78 18.56 30.07
C ALA A 120 3.50 19.00 28.77
N ALA A 121 3.98 20.25 28.70
CA ALA A 121 4.79 20.73 27.59
C ALA A 121 6.13 19.98 27.47
N VAL A 122 6.79 19.68 28.60
CA VAL A 122 8.02 18.88 28.61
C VAL A 122 7.76 17.45 28.10
N LEU A 123 6.66 16.81 28.50
CA LEU A 123 6.31 15.47 28.05
C LEU A 123 6.10 15.38 26.53
N LEU A 124 5.56 16.42 25.90
CA LEU A 124 5.40 16.49 24.44
C LEU A 124 6.70 16.28 23.67
N GLY A 125 7.81 16.86 24.13
CA GLY A 125 9.12 16.72 23.50
C GLY A 125 9.91 15.51 24.03
N ALA A 126 9.88 15.28 25.34
CA ALA A 126 10.68 14.27 26.00
C ALA A 126 10.27 12.82 25.63
N LEU A 127 8.97 12.55 25.55
CA LEU A 127 8.50 11.19 25.35
C LEU A 127 8.81 10.66 23.93
N PRO A 128 8.57 11.37 22.84
CA PRO A 128 9.03 10.99 21.51
C PRO A 128 10.56 10.83 21.42
N LEU A 129 11.31 11.69 22.10
CA LEU A 129 12.77 11.63 22.15
C LEU A 129 13.24 10.35 22.87
N LEU A 130 12.72 10.04 24.06
CA LEU A 130 13.08 8.84 24.84
C LEU A 130 12.76 7.55 24.09
N ILE A 131 11.57 7.46 23.49
CA ILE A 131 11.20 6.32 22.63
C ILE A 131 12.16 6.19 21.46
N SER A 132 12.56 7.32 20.88
CA SER A 132 13.51 7.33 19.78
C SER A 132 14.90 6.85 20.19
N LEU A 133 15.41 7.30 21.30
CA LEU A 133 16.71 6.86 21.82
C LEU A 133 16.72 5.37 22.21
N SER A 134 15.66 4.88 22.84
CA SER A 134 15.55 3.47 23.27
C SER A 134 15.49 2.47 22.10
N THR A 135 15.11 2.92 20.91
CA THR A 135 14.87 2.06 19.75
C THR A 135 15.85 2.32 18.58
N VAL A 136 16.86 3.19 18.73
CA VAL A 136 17.84 3.58 17.68
C VAL A 136 18.47 2.37 16.99
N ARG A 137 18.91 1.36 17.75
CA ARG A 137 19.57 0.17 17.18
C ARG A 137 18.67 -0.67 16.27
N LYS A 138 17.34 -0.54 16.37
CA LYS A 138 16.38 -1.36 15.64
C LYS A 138 15.81 -0.66 14.40
N PHE A 139 15.81 0.68 14.38
CA PHE A 139 15.18 1.44 13.32
C PHE A 139 15.72 2.89 13.27
N ASN A 140 16.53 3.19 12.28
CA ASN A 140 17.06 4.54 12.03
C ASN A 140 16.48 5.10 10.73
N HIS A 141 15.29 5.71 10.79
CA HIS A 141 14.62 6.33 9.64
C HIS A 141 14.60 7.86 9.82
N PRO A 142 14.91 8.66 8.80
CA PRO A 142 14.99 10.14 8.90
C PRO A 142 13.68 10.77 9.41
N LEU A 143 12.52 10.26 8.99
CA LEU A 143 11.21 10.73 9.44
C LEU A 143 11.09 10.77 10.98
N ARG A 144 11.66 9.77 11.66
CA ARG A 144 11.61 9.67 13.11
C ARG A 144 12.33 10.84 13.79
N TRP A 145 13.53 11.16 13.33
CA TRP A 145 14.31 12.26 13.88
C TRP A 145 13.72 13.62 13.55
N THR A 146 13.11 13.75 12.37
CA THR A 146 12.36 14.96 12.00
C THR A 146 11.20 15.21 12.97
N LEU A 147 10.44 14.16 13.32
CA LEU A 147 9.37 14.28 14.32
C LEU A 147 9.90 14.60 15.71
N VAL A 148 10.96 13.94 16.14
CA VAL A 148 11.59 14.25 17.44
C VAL A 148 12.00 15.73 17.48
N LEU A 149 12.68 16.20 16.46
CA LEU A 149 13.07 17.61 16.37
C LEU A 149 11.87 18.55 16.45
N LEU A 150 10.80 18.23 15.70
CA LEU A 150 9.58 19.01 15.65
C LEU A 150 8.92 19.11 17.04
N TYR A 151 8.78 17.99 17.75
CA TYR A 151 8.14 17.97 19.07
C TYR A 151 9.03 18.53 20.19
N VAL A 152 10.35 18.37 20.10
CA VAL A 152 11.27 19.03 21.03
C VAL A 152 11.23 20.55 20.86
N SER A 153 11.23 21.02 19.61
CA SER A 153 11.09 22.46 19.32
C SER A 153 9.75 23.02 19.81
N LEU A 154 8.66 22.28 19.61
CA LEU A 154 7.35 22.62 20.16
C LEU A 154 7.41 22.73 21.69
N SER A 155 7.96 21.73 22.37
CA SER A 155 8.08 21.73 23.85
C SER A 155 8.79 22.98 24.35
N VAL A 156 9.92 23.35 23.76
CA VAL A 156 10.66 24.58 24.12
C VAL A 156 9.82 25.83 23.89
N PHE A 157 9.14 25.90 22.76
CA PHE A 157 8.27 27.05 22.43
C PHE A 157 7.11 27.18 23.43
N LEU A 158 6.45 26.09 23.78
CA LEU A 158 5.35 26.07 24.75
C LEU A 158 5.80 26.57 26.13
N LEU A 159 6.96 26.17 26.61
CA LEU A 159 7.53 26.62 27.88
C LEU A 159 7.76 28.16 27.88
N MET A 160 8.05 28.74 26.72
CA MET A 160 8.27 30.18 26.58
C MET A 160 6.96 30.99 26.56
N VAL A 161 5.88 30.46 25.96
CA VAL A 161 4.68 31.24 25.65
C VAL A 161 3.52 30.99 26.59
N GLN A 162 3.34 29.79 27.15
CA GLN A 162 2.16 29.41 27.93
C GLN A 162 1.90 30.25 29.19
N ASN A 163 2.93 30.95 29.70
CA ASN A 163 2.84 31.80 30.87
C ASN A 163 2.64 33.30 30.52
N ARG A 164 2.55 33.64 29.23
CA ARG A 164 2.29 35.02 28.82
C ARG A 164 0.87 35.39 29.19
N PRO A 165 0.66 36.60 29.79
CA PRO A 165 -0.67 37.10 30.08
C PRO A 165 -1.41 37.42 28.77
N GLY A 166 -2.70 37.17 28.73
CA GLY A 166 -3.57 37.43 27.58
C GLY A 166 -3.60 36.28 26.59
N ASP A 167 -2.80 36.32 25.54
CA ASP A 167 -2.83 35.42 24.38
C ASP A 167 -1.93 34.14 24.47
N GLY A 168 -1.24 33.99 25.60
CA GLY A 168 -0.24 32.93 25.73
C GLY A 168 -0.76 31.50 25.48
N LEU A 169 -1.98 31.18 25.96
CA LEU A 169 -2.59 29.87 25.76
C LEU A 169 -3.10 29.64 24.33
N ASP A 170 -3.65 30.68 23.71
CA ASP A 170 -4.11 30.61 22.32
C ASP A 170 -2.91 30.40 21.38
N LEU A 171 -1.81 31.13 21.62
CA LEU A 171 -0.56 30.94 20.89
C LEU A 171 0.02 29.54 21.09
N ALA A 172 -0.06 29.02 22.32
CA ALA A 172 0.37 27.65 22.63
C ALA A 172 -0.47 26.60 21.90
N LEU A 173 -1.80 26.71 21.89
CA LEU A 173 -2.70 25.81 21.15
C LEU A 173 -2.47 25.87 19.64
N ASN A 174 -2.31 27.07 19.09
CA ASN A 174 -1.99 27.26 17.69
C ASN A 174 -0.65 26.61 17.32
N ALA A 175 0.37 26.71 18.17
CA ALA A 175 1.65 26.03 17.95
C ALA A 175 1.52 24.51 17.96
N VAL A 176 0.68 23.94 18.84
CA VAL A 176 0.36 22.49 18.84
C VAL A 176 -0.28 22.08 17.53
N PHE A 177 -1.32 22.80 17.07
CA PHE A 177 -2.00 22.48 15.81
C PHE A 177 -1.09 22.64 14.60
N PHE A 178 -0.31 23.73 14.54
CA PHE A 178 0.73 23.91 13.53
C PHE A 178 1.64 22.69 13.45
N THR A 179 2.16 22.25 14.61
CA THR A 179 3.08 21.10 14.69
C THR A 179 2.44 19.80 14.25
N VAL A 180 1.20 19.54 14.65
CA VAL A 180 0.45 18.33 14.26
C VAL A 180 0.25 18.31 12.74
N TYR A 181 -0.23 19.40 12.13
CA TYR A 181 -0.53 19.43 10.69
C TYR A 181 0.74 19.52 9.82
N LEU A 182 1.81 20.17 10.31
CA LEU A 182 3.13 20.06 9.68
C LEU A 182 3.67 18.62 9.76
N GLY A 183 3.43 17.94 10.86
CA GLY A 183 3.70 16.50 10.99
C GLY A 183 2.96 15.67 9.95
N CYS A 184 1.68 15.97 9.65
CA CYS A 184 0.94 15.33 8.56
C CYS A 184 1.61 15.56 7.20
N CYS A 185 1.96 16.81 6.88
CA CYS A 185 2.67 17.16 5.65
C CYS A 185 3.93 16.30 5.47
N ILE A 186 4.78 16.24 6.50
CA ILE A 186 6.02 15.47 6.50
C ILE A 186 5.74 13.97 6.34
N HIS A 187 4.76 13.42 7.08
CA HIS A 187 4.42 12.00 6.99
C HIS A 187 3.92 11.60 5.61
N PHE A 188 3.01 12.37 5.03
CA PHE A 188 2.49 12.10 3.69
C PHE A 188 3.60 12.18 2.64
N TRP A 189 4.50 13.14 2.72
CA TRP A 189 5.67 13.24 1.84
C TRP A 189 6.57 12.00 1.90
N TYR A 190 6.81 11.46 3.10
CA TYR A 190 7.64 10.26 3.26
C TYR A 190 6.91 8.95 2.94
N ALA A 191 5.61 8.87 3.19
CA ALA A 191 4.80 7.68 2.95
C ALA A 191 4.50 7.47 1.47
N TYR A 192 4.13 8.54 0.80
CA TYR A 192 3.73 8.53 -0.61
C TYR A 192 4.84 9.10 -1.47
N ARG A 193 5.94 8.32 -1.63
CA ARG A 193 7.08 8.73 -2.46
C ARG A 193 6.78 8.81 -3.97
N ARG A 194 5.60 8.38 -4.41
CA ARG A 194 5.17 8.55 -5.80
C ARG A 194 4.76 10.00 -6.01
N ALA A 195 5.36 10.63 -7.03
CA ALA A 195 5.05 12.00 -7.43
C ALA A 195 3.70 12.04 -8.20
N THR A 196 2.58 11.77 -7.50
CA THR A 196 1.24 11.82 -8.07
C THR A 196 0.56 13.15 -7.73
N ALA A 197 -0.46 13.52 -8.52
CA ALA A 197 -1.24 14.73 -8.27
C ALA A 197 -1.89 14.71 -6.87
N GLY A 198 -2.47 13.56 -6.47
CA GLY A 198 -3.07 13.39 -5.16
C GLY A 198 -2.08 13.62 -4.02
N THR A 199 -0.85 13.09 -4.15
CA THR A 199 0.21 13.28 -3.15
C THR A 199 0.61 14.75 -3.03
N PHE A 200 0.87 15.45 -4.13
CA PHE A 200 1.26 16.85 -4.10
C PHE A 200 0.16 17.74 -3.51
N ILE A 201 -1.10 17.55 -3.94
CA ILE A 201 -2.24 18.32 -3.44
C ILE A 201 -2.41 18.09 -1.93
N THR A 202 -2.30 16.86 -1.45
CA THR A 202 -2.44 16.53 -0.02
C THR A 202 -1.32 17.16 0.81
N VAL A 203 -0.07 17.03 0.37
CA VAL A 203 1.10 17.59 1.08
C VAL A 203 1.03 19.11 1.12
N PHE A 204 0.74 19.77 -0.02
CA PHE A 204 0.55 21.22 -0.08
C PHE A 204 -0.64 21.66 0.78
N GLY A 205 -1.75 20.93 0.75
CA GLY A 205 -2.92 21.21 1.57
C GLY A 205 -2.61 21.15 3.07
N PHE A 206 -1.88 20.12 3.53
CA PHE A 206 -1.45 20.03 4.93
C PHE A 206 -0.47 21.13 5.32
N LEU A 207 0.45 21.51 4.44
CA LEU A 207 1.35 22.64 4.66
C LEU A 207 0.57 23.95 4.79
N ALA A 208 -0.38 24.20 3.89
CA ALA A 208 -1.26 25.35 3.96
C ALA A 208 -2.11 25.34 5.23
N TRP A 209 -2.66 24.18 5.60
CA TRP A 209 -3.46 24.03 6.82
C TRP A 209 -2.63 24.30 8.09
N ALA A 210 -1.41 23.77 8.17
CA ALA A 210 -0.51 24.09 9.27
C ALA A 210 -0.29 25.62 9.37
N ASN A 211 -0.05 26.30 8.25
CA ASN A 211 0.19 27.74 8.24
C ASN A 211 -1.03 28.57 8.66
N VAL A 212 -2.25 28.07 8.58
CA VAL A 212 -3.44 28.77 9.13
C VAL A 212 -3.22 29.13 10.60
N PHE A 213 -2.65 28.23 11.41
CA PHE A 213 -2.44 28.43 12.85
C PHE A 213 -1.34 29.45 13.20
N THR A 214 -0.57 29.90 12.22
CA THR A 214 0.43 30.99 12.40
C THR A 214 0.00 32.27 11.72
N VAL A 215 -0.56 32.16 10.51
CA VAL A 215 -0.94 33.33 9.69
C VAL A 215 -2.18 34.00 10.24
N ALA A 216 -3.20 33.27 10.68
CA ALA A 216 -4.41 33.88 11.23
C ALA A 216 -4.11 34.73 12.47
N PRO A 217 -3.44 34.22 13.54
CA PRO A 217 -3.08 35.07 14.69
C PRO A 217 -2.14 36.23 14.34
N PHE A 218 -1.24 36.02 13.36
CA PHE A 218 -0.37 37.11 12.90
C PHE A 218 -1.17 38.25 12.26
N LEU A 219 -2.11 37.91 11.37
CA LEU A 219 -2.96 38.92 10.73
C LEU A 219 -3.83 39.66 11.76
N ASP A 220 -4.44 38.94 12.69
CA ASP A 220 -5.28 39.56 13.75
C ASP A 220 -4.47 40.52 14.65
N THR A 221 -3.19 40.19 14.90
CA THR A 221 -2.32 41.03 15.76
C THR A 221 -1.78 42.26 15.04
N PHE A 222 -1.29 42.11 13.80
CA PHE A 222 -0.58 43.16 13.07
C PHE A 222 -1.46 43.95 12.10
N PHE A 223 -2.60 43.37 11.69
CA PHE A 223 -3.53 43.96 10.74
C PHE A 223 -5.00 43.85 11.22
N PRO A 224 -5.35 44.43 12.38
CA PRO A 224 -6.67 44.21 13.02
C PRO A 224 -7.86 44.71 12.20
N GLY A 225 -7.62 45.48 11.14
CA GLY A 225 -8.67 45.89 10.18
C GLY A 225 -8.85 44.97 8.99
N PHE A 226 -8.03 43.89 8.88
CA PHE A 226 -8.06 42.95 7.77
C PHE A 226 -8.72 41.62 8.25
N HIS A 227 -10.01 41.50 7.97
CA HIS A 227 -10.76 40.31 8.34
C HIS A 227 -10.96 39.43 7.12
N LEU A 228 -10.49 38.18 7.17
CA LEU A 228 -10.80 37.15 6.18
C LEU A 228 -12.00 36.32 6.68
N GLU A 229 -12.91 36.07 5.77
CA GLU A 229 -14.04 35.16 6.03
C GLU A 229 -13.59 33.77 6.47
N SER A 230 -14.39 33.10 7.28
CA SER A 230 -14.05 31.79 7.86
C SER A 230 -13.80 30.74 6.78
N GLU A 231 -14.44 30.85 5.62
CA GLU A 231 -14.29 29.99 4.46
C GLU A 231 -12.86 29.96 3.92
N VAL A 232 -12.17 31.12 3.93
CA VAL A 232 -10.78 31.22 3.47
C VAL A 232 -9.86 30.38 4.35
N TRP A 233 -10.05 30.43 5.67
CA TRP A 233 -9.30 29.64 6.64
C TRP A 233 -9.61 28.14 6.57
N ASN A 234 -10.77 27.77 6.00
CA ASN A 234 -11.19 26.37 5.82
C ASN A 234 -10.73 25.78 4.49
N LEU A 235 -10.36 26.61 3.50
CA LEU A 235 -9.94 26.16 2.17
C LEU A 235 -8.84 25.07 2.18
N PRO A 236 -7.76 25.17 3.00
CA PRO A 236 -6.75 24.12 3.06
C PRO A 236 -7.29 22.74 3.44
N LYS A 237 -8.32 22.67 4.30
CA LYS A 237 -8.96 21.41 4.69
C LYS A 237 -9.63 20.74 3.49
N TYR A 238 -10.31 21.53 2.66
CA TYR A 238 -10.94 21.03 1.43
C TYR A 238 -9.90 20.55 0.42
N VAL A 239 -8.77 21.26 0.29
CA VAL A 239 -7.65 20.85 -0.56
C VAL A 239 -7.08 19.50 -0.09
N VAL A 240 -6.89 19.32 1.24
CA VAL A 240 -6.45 18.02 1.79
C VAL A 240 -7.45 16.92 1.48
N ALA A 241 -8.75 17.17 1.67
CA ALA A 241 -9.79 16.16 1.40
C ALA A 241 -9.77 15.70 -0.06
N VAL A 242 -9.69 16.66 -0.99
CA VAL A 242 -9.60 16.37 -2.43
C VAL A 242 -8.32 15.59 -2.75
N GLY A 243 -7.18 16.02 -2.20
CA GLY A 243 -5.90 15.33 -2.39
C GLY A 243 -5.94 13.87 -1.88
N MET A 244 -6.50 13.63 -0.70
CA MET A 244 -6.64 12.29 -0.14
C MET A 244 -7.61 11.40 -0.96
N ILE A 245 -8.71 11.98 -1.48
CA ILE A 245 -9.61 11.26 -2.40
C ILE A 245 -8.86 10.89 -3.69
N LEU A 246 -8.07 11.81 -4.25
CA LEU A 246 -7.26 11.54 -5.43
C LEU A 246 -6.25 10.41 -5.19
N ILE A 247 -5.56 10.38 -4.04
CA ILE A 247 -4.66 9.27 -3.67
C ILE A 247 -5.40 7.92 -3.71
N LEU A 248 -6.61 7.86 -3.13
CA LEU A 248 -7.40 6.62 -3.15
C LEU A 248 -7.83 6.22 -4.57
N LEU A 249 -8.23 7.19 -5.40
CA LEU A 249 -8.60 6.94 -6.79
C LEU A 249 -7.41 6.49 -7.64
N GLU A 250 -6.24 7.12 -7.47
CA GLU A 250 -4.99 6.74 -8.13
C GLU A 250 -4.60 5.29 -7.78
N ASP A 251 -4.71 4.92 -6.50
CA ASP A 251 -4.43 3.57 -6.01
C ASP A 251 -5.41 2.53 -6.58
N GLN A 252 -6.71 2.88 -6.66
CA GLN A 252 -7.72 2.03 -7.30
C GLN A 252 -7.48 1.86 -8.81
N ILE A 253 -7.12 2.94 -9.51
CA ILE A 253 -6.82 2.89 -10.95
C ILE A 253 -5.60 1.99 -11.18
N GLU A 254 -4.54 2.12 -10.37
CA GLU A 254 -3.35 1.28 -10.51
C GLU A 254 -3.65 -0.18 -10.22
N HIS A 255 -4.43 -0.45 -9.17
CA HIS A 255 -4.88 -1.81 -8.85
C HIS A 255 -5.74 -2.42 -9.97
N ASN A 256 -6.70 -1.65 -10.49
CA ASN A 256 -7.54 -2.10 -11.60
C ASN A 256 -6.72 -2.37 -12.87
N LYS A 257 -5.73 -1.51 -13.16
CA LYS A 257 -4.78 -1.76 -14.26
C LYS A 257 -3.99 -3.04 -14.05
N TYR A 258 -3.54 -3.29 -12.82
CA TYR A 258 -2.83 -4.53 -12.50
C TYR A 258 -3.72 -5.75 -12.74
N LEU A 259 -4.96 -5.76 -12.22
CA LEU A 259 -5.92 -6.86 -12.43
C LEU A 259 -6.28 -7.05 -13.92
N ALA A 260 -6.43 -5.96 -14.67
CA ALA A 260 -6.72 -6.03 -16.11
C ALA A 260 -5.58 -6.61 -16.95
N LEU A 261 -4.34 -6.61 -16.43
CA LEU A 261 -3.12 -6.99 -17.15
C LEU A 261 -2.44 -8.24 -16.60
N HIS A 262 -2.88 -8.77 -15.45
CA HIS A 262 -2.29 -9.95 -14.81
C HIS A 262 -3.33 -11.03 -14.57
N ASP A 263 -2.91 -12.27 -14.54
CA ASP A 263 -3.71 -13.42 -14.15
C ASP A 263 -3.88 -13.43 -12.63
N GLU A 264 -5.11 -13.48 -12.14
CA GLU A 264 -5.42 -13.39 -10.71
C GLU A 264 -4.87 -14.56 -9.89
N LEU A 265 -4.75 -15.73 -10.50
CA LEU A 265 -4.27 -16.94 -9.82
C LEU A 265 -2.75 -16.93 -9.63
N THR A 266 -2.01 -16.68 -10.72
CA THR A 266 -0.55 -16.82 -10.75
C THR A 266 0.20 -15.50 -10.54
N GLY A 267 -0.46 -14.35 -10.71
CA GLY A 267 0.16 -13.03 -10.70
C GLY A 267 1.02 -12.74 -11.93
N LEU A 268 1.10 -13.64 -12.89
CA LEU A 268 1.82 -13.46 -14.15
C LEU A 268 1.06 -12.51 -15.08
N PRO A 269 1.72 -11.90 -16.07
CA PRO A 269 1.07 -11.27 -17.21
C PRO A 269 -0.04 -12.16 -17.77
N ASN A 270 -1.23 -11.58 -18.01
CA ASN A 270 -2.30 -12.25 -18.69
C ASN A 270 -2.15 -12.15 -20.23
N ARG A 271 -3.08 -12.72 -20.99
CA ARG A 271 -3.06 -12.72 -22.44
C ARG A 271 -2.93 -11.31 -23.04
N ARG A 272 -3.58 -10.30 -22.42
CA ARG A 272 -3.55 -8.91 -22.93
C ARG A 272 -2.17 -8.30 -22.77
N LEU A 273 -1.56 -8.42 -21.58
CA LEU A 273 -0.22 -7.91 -21.32
C LEU A 273 0.85 -8.67 -22.10
N PHE A 274 0.65 -9.98 -22.30
CA PHE A 274 1.51 -10.79 -23.16
C PHE A 274 1.54 -10.27 -24.61
N GLN A 275 0.37 -9.99 -25.20
CA GLN A 275 0.29 -9.45 -26.56
C GLN A 275 1.02 -8.12 -26.71
N ASP A 276 0.77 -7.18 -25.80
CA ASP A 276 1.46 -5.89 -25.76
C ASP A 276 3.00 -6.04 -25.67
N ARG A 277 3.46 -6.93 -24.80
CA ARG A 277 4.92 -7.18 -24.65
C ARG A 277 5.53 -7.87 -25.85
N LEU A 278 4.81 -8.82 -26.47
CA LEU A 278 5.26 -9.47 -27.69
C LEU A 278 5.45 -8.45 -28.80
N GLU A 279 4.43 -7.62 -29.11
CA GLU A 279 4.51 -6.59 -30.12
C GLU A 279 5.69 -5.62 -29.86
N ASN A 280 5.82 -5.13 -28.63
CA ASN A 280 6.93 -4.24 -28.24
C ASN A 280 8.31 -4.89 -28.42
N THR A 281 8.44 -6.19 -28.09
CA THR A 281 9.67 -6.96 -28.27
C THR A 281 10.02 -7.11 -29.76
N LEU A 282 9.02 -7.45 -30.60
CA LEU A 282 9.22 -7.59 -32.03
C LEU A 282 9.58 -6.26 -32.72
N GLU A 283 8.94 -5.16 -32.31
CA GLU A 283 9.33 -3.82 -32.79
C GLU A 283 10.75 -3.45 -32.42
N ARG A 284 11.18 -3.77 -31.20
CA ARG A 284 12.56 -3.58 -30.75
C ARG A 284 13.53 -4.43 -31.57
N ALA A 285 13.23 -5.73 -31.71
CA ALA A 285 14.05 -6.65 -32.49
C ALA A 285 14.19 -6.22 -33.96
N ARG A 286 13.10 -5.70 -34.55
CA ARG A 286 13.12 -5.15 -35.93
C ARG A 286 14.04 -3.93 -36.04
N ARG A 287 14.05 -3.04 -35.04
CA ARG A 287 14.91 -1.84 -35.04
C ARG A 287 16.38 -2.16 -34.84
N THR A 288 16.68 -3.15 -34.02
CA THR A 288 18.07 -3.53 -33.68
C THR A 288 18.63 -4.59 -34.64
N GLY A 289 17.81 -5.19 -35.49
CA GLY A 289 18.21 -6.31 -36.37
C GLY A 289 18.47 -7.61 -35.59
N SER A 290 17.91 -7.73 -34.36
CA SER A 290 18.09 -8.89 -33.49
C SER A 290 16.96 -9.90 -33.66
N GLN A 291 17.12 -11.07 -33.02
CA GLN A 291 16.08 -12.10 -32.97
C GLN A 291 15.32 -12.01 -31.64
N ALA A 292 14.07 -12.49 -31.66
CA ALA A 292 13.28 -12.76 -30.47
C ALA A 292 12.65 -14.15 -30.57
N ALA A 293 12.33 -14.78 -29.45
CA ALA A 293 11.69 -16.09 -29.48
C ALA A 293 10.37 -16.07 -28.70
N LEU A 294 9.38 -16.71 -29.29
CA LEU A 294 8.09 -17.01 -28.66
C LEU A 294 8.00 -18.50 -28.34
N LEU A 295 7.69 -18.81 -27.09
CA LEU A 295 7.37 -20.15 -26.63
C LEU A 295 5.89 -20.19 -26.23
N LEU A 296 5.12 -21.13 -26.80
CA LEU A 296 3.79 -21.47 -26.32
C LEU A 296 3.87 -22.83 -25.62
N ILE A 297 3.31 -22.92 -24.43
CA ILE A 297 3.47 -24.05 -23.51
C ILE A 297 2.08 -24.46 -23.02
N ASP A 298 1.77 -25.76 -23.13
CA ASP A 298 0.54 -26.38 -22.62
C ASP A 298 0.93 -27.49 -21.64
N LEU A 299 0.34 -27.50 -20.46
CA LEU A 299 0.63 -28.50 -19.43
C LEU A 299 -0.09 -29.81 -19.75
N ASP A 300 0.69 -30.85 -20.01
CA ASP A 300 0.15 -32.15 -20.41
C ASP A 300 -0.66 -32.79 -19.26
N ARG A 301 -1.92 -33.18 -19.55
CA ARG A 301 -2.82 -33.85 -18.59
C ARG A 301 -3.21 -33.03 -17.35
N PHE A 302 -3.12 -31.72 -17.39
CA PHE A 302 -3.51 -30.87 -16.26
C PHE A 302 -4.95 -31.14 -15.78
N LYS A 303 -5.90 -31.43 -16.70
CA LYS A 303 -7.25 -31.81 -16.35
C LYS A 303 -7.28 -33.09 -15.51
N GLN A 304 -6.43 -34.07 -15.82
CA GLN A 304 -6.36 -35.33 -15.04
C GLN A 304 -5.84 -35.07 -13.61
N VAL A 305 -4.92 -34.13 -13.43
CA VAL A 305 -4.49 -33.68 -12.09
C VAL A 305 -5.69 -33.14 -11.33
N ASN A 306 -6.46 -32.21 -11.92
CA ASN A 306 -7.67 -31.66 -11.28
C ASN A 306 -8.69 -32.72 -10.90
N ASP A 307 -8.91 -33.68 -11.80
CA ASP A 307 -9.87 -34.76 -11.61
C ASP A 307 -9.42 -35.77 -10.51
N THR A 308 -8.10 -35.86 -10.26
CA THR A 308 -7.53 -36.86 -9.31
C THR A 308 -7.30 -36.27 -7.92
N VAL A 309 -6.68 -35.08 -7.84
CA VAL A 309 -6.28 -34.45 -6.56
C VAL A 309 -7.05 -33.17 -6.22
N GLY A 310 -7.98 -32.76 -7.08
CA GLY A 310 -8.89 -31.63 -6.90
C GLY A 310 -8.33 -30.30 -7.45
N HIS A 311 -9.26 -29.37 -7.73
CA HIS A 311 -8.96 -28.08 -8.33
C HIS A 311 -8.02 -27.22 -7.49
N HIS A 312 -8.09 -27.30 -6.16
CA HIS A 312 -7.21 -26.53 -5.28
C HIS A 312 -5.72 -26.88 -5.51
N ILE A 313 -5.40 -28.17 -5.62
CA ILE A 313 -4.03 -28.62 -5.92
C ILE A 313 -3.64 -28.26 -7.36
N GLY A 314 -4.58 -28.27 -8.30
CA GLY A 314 -4.36 -27.78 -9.65
C GLY A 314 -4.00 -26.28 -9.68
N ASP A 315 -4.68 -25.48 -8.89
CA ASP A 315 -4.39 -24.04 -8.74
C ASP A 315 -2.99 -23.81 -8.14
N GLU A 316 -2.61 -24.56 -7.10
CA GLU A 316 -1.27 -24.50 -6.52
C GLU A 316 -0.19 -24.99 -7.50
N LEU A 317 -0.50 -25.97 -8.32
CA LEU A 317 0.38 -26.44 -9.40
C LEU A 317 0.62 -25.31 -10.42
N LEU A 318 -0.41 -24.61 -10.87
CA LEU A 318 -0.29 -23.51 -11.82
C LEU A 318 0.56 -22.35 -11.25
N LYS A 319 0.37 -22.00 -9.98
CA LYS A 319 1.20 -21.02 -9.28
C LYS A 319 2.66 -21.46 -9.24
N HIS A 320 2.88 -22.71 -8.87
CA HIS A 320 4.23 -23.29 -8.76
C HIS A 320 4.95 -23.32 -10.11
N VAL A 321 4.29 -23.80 -11.16
CA VAL A 321 4.83 -23.83 -12.53
C VAL A 321 5.16 -22.43 -13.03
N GLY A 322 4.27 -21.45 -12.81
CA GLY A 322 4.52 -20.06 -13.16
C GLY A 322 5.78 -19.50 -12.49
N GLN A 323 5.98 -19.77 -11.19
CA GLN A 323 7.18 -19.36 -10.46
C GLN A 323 8.44 -20.11 -10.95
N LEU A 324 8.34 -21.39 -11.27
CA LEU A 324 9.44 -22.14 -11.86
C LEU A 324 9.91 -21.54 -13.18
N PHE A 325 8.99 -21.24 -14.08
CA PHE A 325 9.34 -20.63 -15.38
C PHE A 325 9.95 -19.25 -15.17
N LEU A 326 9.34 -18.39 -14.31
CA LEU A 326 9.84 -17.07 -14.02
C LEU A 326 11.25 -17.09 -13.43
N SER A 327 11.60 -18.10 -12.63
CA SER A 327 12.93 -18.25 -12.02
C SER A 327 14.05 -18.61 -13.02
N ARG A 328 13.72 -19.00 -14.26
CA ARG A 328 14.65 -19.51 -15.27
C ARG A 328 14.78 -18.62 -16.50
N VAL A 329 14.07 -17.52 -16.51
CA VAL A 329 14.18 -16.51 -17.57
C VAL A 329 14.83 -15.24 -17.03
N ARG A 330 15.31 -14.38 -17.92
CA ARG A 330 15.91 -13.09 -17.56
C ARG A 330 14.82 -12.09 -17.16
N ARG A 331 15.19 -11.03 -16.47
CA ARG A 331 14.25 -9.97 -16.08
C ARG A 331 13.65 -9.23 -17.29
N THR A 332 14.31 -9.25 -18.44
CA THR A 332 13.82 -8.71 -19.71
C THR A 332 12.80 -9.62 -20.38
N ASP A 333 12.88 -10.90 -20.13
CA ASP A 333 11.96 -11.89 -20.70
C ASP A 333 10.56 -11.80 -20.05
N THR A 334 9.55 -12.23 -20.76
CA THR A 334 8.18 -12.25 -20.25
C THR A 334 7.70 -13.68 -20.12
N VAL A 335 7.20 -14.04 -18.94
CA VAL A 335 6.40 -15.25 -18.71
C VAL A 335 4.96 -14.81 -18.45
N ALA A 336 4.02 -15.38 -19.16
CA ALA A 336 2.58 -15.06 -19.06
C ALA A 336 1.76 -16.35 -18.93
N ARG A 337 0.59 -16.24 -18.29
CA ARG A 337 -0.46 -17.28 -18.36
C ARG A 337 -1.55 -16.79 -19.29
N THR A 338 -1.71 -17.45 -20.43
CA THR A 338 -2.58 -17.01 -21.53
C THR A 338 -3.88 -17.80 -21.64
N GLY A 339 -3.98 -18.93 -20.95
CA GLY A 339 -5.16 -19.80 -20.88
C GLY A 339 -5.23 -20.56 -19.55
N GLY A 340 -6.10 -21.54 -19.43
CA GLY A 340 -6.28 -22.35 -18.22
C GLY A 340 -4.99 -23.03 -17.77
N ASP A 341 -4.40 -23.86 -18.62
CA ASP A 341 -3.15 -24.60 -18.45
C ASP A 341 -2.07 -24.17 -19.46
N GLU A 342 -2.29 -23.02 -20.13
CA GLU A 342 -1.41 -22.48 -21.15
C GLU A 342 -0.54 -21.35 -20.62
N PHE A 343 0.76 -21.44 -20.88
CA PHE A 343 1.74 -20.40 -20.60
C PHE A 343 2.40 -19.95 -21.90
N SER A 344 2.77 -18.68 -21.93
CA SER A 344 3.50 -18.07 -23.05
C SER A 344 4.76 -17.39 -22.55
N VAL A 345 5.86 -17.54 -23.28
CA VAL A 345 7.14 -16.91 -22.92
C VAL A 345 7.70 -16.16 -24.11
N VAL A 346 8.03 -14.89 -23.90
CA VAL A 346 8.75 -14.05 -24.86
C VAL A 346 10.17 -13.87 -24.36
N LEU A 347 11.13 -14.31 -25.17
CA LEU A 347 12.56 -14.18 -24.89
C LEU A 347 13.14 -13.04 -25.72
N GLU A 348 13.75 -12.05 -25.03
CA GLU A 348 14.39 -10.89 -25.65
C GLU A 348 15.88 -11.14 -25.96
N GLU A 349 16.50 -10.24 -26.70
CA GLU A 349 17.88 -10.24 -27.17
C GLU A 349 18.96 -10.71 -26.19
N PRO A 350 20.09 -11.17 -26.73
CA PRO A 350 20.29 -11.77 -28.02
C PRO A 350 19.82 -13.22 -28.00
N MET A 351 18.95 -13.60 -28.92
CA MET A 351 18.35 -14.94 -28.93
C MET A 351 18.45 -15.58 -30.31
N ASN A 352 18.89 -16.81 -30.32
CA ASN A 352 18.83 -17.67 -31.49
C ASN A 352 18.02 -18.93 -31.16
N ARG A 353 17.75 -19.76 -32.18
CA ARG A 353 16.96 -21.00 -32.00
C ARG A 353 17.58 -21.95 -30.99
N ALA A 354 18.92 -22.08 -30.92
CA ALA A 354 19.58 -22.99 -29.99
C ALA A 354 19.41 -22.55 -28.54
N ASP A 355 19.47 -21.22 -28.30
CA ASP A 355 19.25 -20.61 -26.98
C ASP A 355 17.78 -20.80 -26.52
N ALA A 356 16.82 -20.53 -27.41
CA ALA A 356 15.39 -20.77 -27.13
C ALA A 356 15.13 -22.25 -26.81
N MET A 357 15.71 -23.18 -27.57
CA MET A 357 15.60 -24.60 -27.31
C MET A 357 16.28 -25.02 -25.99
N SER A 358 17.30 -24.33 -25.55
CA SER A 358 17.92 -24.55 -24.23
C SER A 358 16.94 -24.21 -23.10
N VAL A 359 16.22 -23.09 -23.20
CA VAL A 359 15.18 -22.72 -22.24
C VAL A 359 14.07 -23.78 -22.21
N VAL A 360 13.63 -24.26 -23.38
CA VAL A 360 12.61 -25.34 -23.47
C VAL A 360 13.09 -26.62 -22.76
N ARG A 361 14.34 -27.01 -22.98
CA ARG A 361 14.91 -28.18 -22.28
C ARG A 361 14.90 -28.00 -20.77
N THR A 362 15.29 -26.83 -20.31
CA THR A 362 15.28 -26.49 -18.88
C THR A 362 13.89 -26.59 -18.30
N PHE A 363 12.87 -26.01 -18.96
CA PHE A 363 11.48 -26.10 -18.50
C PHE A 363 10.96 -27.54 -18.44
N LYS A 364 11.23 -28.33 -19.46
CA LYS A 364 10.82 -29.77 -19.47
C LYS A 364 11.49 -30.52 -18.34
N GLN A 365 12.79 -30.37 -18.13
CA GLN A 365 13.53 -31.02 -17.03
C GLN A 365 12.98 -30.66 -15.65
N LEU A 366 12.58 -29.38 -15.45
CA LEU A 366 11.98 -28.95 -14.19
C LEU A 366 10.63 -29.60 -13.92
N LEU A 367 9.82 -29.81 -14.97
CA LEU A 367 8.52 -30.44 -14.86
C LEU A 367 8.59 -31.99 -14.78
N GLU A 368 9.67 -32.63 -15.26
CA GLU A 368 9.91 -34.05 -15.11
C GLU A 368 10.11 -34.48 -13.65
N SER A 369 10.56 -33.56 -12.81
CA SER A 369 10.73 -33.82 -11.38
C SER A 369 9.38 -33.79 -10.65
N PRO A 370 9.13 -34.72 -9.70
CA PRO A 370 7.91 -34.75 -8.93
C PRO A 370 7.72 -33.44 -8.16
N ILE A 371 6.56 -32.78 -8.32
CA ILE A 371 6.20 -31.54 -7.62
C ILE A 371 5.40 -31.92 -6.37
N ARG A 372 5.90 -31.47 -5.18
CA ARG A 372 5.21 -31.71 -3.91
C ARG A 372 4.37 -30.49 -3.54
N LEU A 373 3.06 -30.66 -3.43
CA LEU A 373 2.08 -29.63 -3.11
C LEU A 373 1.15 -30.12 -1.99
N GLU A 374 1.19 -29.52 -0.84
CA GLU A 374 0.29 -29.80 0.30
C GLU A 374 0.16 -31.30 0.62
N GLY A 375 1.28 -32.03 0.62
CA GLY A 375 1.31 -33.49 0.91
C GLY A 375 1.03 -34.40 -0.31
N ASN A 376 0.62 -33.83 -1.44
CA ASN A 376 0.45 -34.57 -2.68
C ASN A 376 1.72 -34.51 -3.55
N THR A 377 2.01 -35.61 -4.27
CA THR A 377 3.07 -35.64 -5.27
C THR A 377 2.44 -35.66 -6.66
N VAL A 378 2.70 -34.64 -7.45
CA VAL A 378 2.13 -34.47 -8.79
C VAL A 378 3.22 -34.59 -9.84
N HIS A 379 2.96 -35.36 -10.91
CA HIS A 379 3.78 -35.44 -12.10
C HIS A 379 3.08 -34.72 -13.24
N ILE A 380 3.76 -33.81 -13.89
CA ILE A 380 3.21 -32.99 -14.98
C ILE A 380 4.26 -32.86 -16.08
N GLY A 381 3.84 -32.92 -17.33
CA GLY A 381 4.68 -32.64 -18.49
C GLY A 381 4.27 -31.33 -19.16
N ALA A 382 4.98 -30.94 -20.21
CA ALA A 382 4.58 -29.82 -21.04
C ALA A 382 4.88 -30.06 -22.52
N SER A 383 3.92 -29.71 -23.35
CA SER A 383 4.05 -29.61 -24.79
C SER A 383 4.43 -28.15 -25.13
N VAL A 384 5.53 -27.97 -25.88
CA VAL A 384 6.09 -26.66 -26.15
C VAL A 384 6.28 -26.47 -27.66
N GLY A 385 5.77 -25.35 -28.17
CA GLY A 385 6.05 -24.84 -29.51
C GLY A 385 6.93 -23.60 -29.47
N VAL A 386 7.91 -23.52 -30.34
CA VAL A 386 8.89 -22.43 -30.40
C VAL A 386 8.85 -21.78 -31.79
N ALA A 387 8.72 -20.45 -31.84
CA ALA A 387 8.86 -19.67 -33.06
C ALA A 387 9.88 -18.54 -32.85
N ILE A 388 10.69 -18.27 -33.88
CA ILE A 388 11.76 -17.29 -33.85
C ILE A 388 11.41 -16.15 -34.83
N PHE A 389 11.45 -14.93 -34.35
CA PHE A 389 11.39 -13.73 -35.19
C PHE A 389 12.80 -13.31 -35.59
N PRO A 390 13.05 -12.90 -36.85
CA PRO A 390 12.11 -12.88 -37.98
C PRO A 390 12.07 -14.20 -38.79
N ASP A 391 12.80 -15.24 -38.40
CA ASP A 391 13.06 -16.44 -39.21
C ASP A 391 11.77 -17.24 -39.53
N ASP A 392 10.87 -17.38 -38.55
CA ASP A 392 9.65 -18.19 -38.69
C ASP A 392 8.41 -17.33 -39.05
N ALA A 393 8.46 -16.03 -38.76
CA ALA A 393 7.35 -15.10 -39.06
C ALA A 393 7.80 -13.64 -38.93
N GLY A 394 7.13 -12.72 -39.65
CA GLY A 394 7.47 -11.31 -39.67
C GLY A 394 6.65 -10.41 -38.73
N ASP A 395 5.63 -10.95 -38.07
CA ASP A 395 4.72 -10.23 -37.17
C ASP A 395 4.25 -11.12 -36.02
N ALA A 396 3.58 -10.50 -35.04
CA ALA A 396 3.16 -11.18 -33.81
C ALA A 396 2.11 -12.27 -34.07
N GLU A 397 1.16 -12.02 -34.95
CA GLU A 397 0.07 -12.96 -35.25
C GLU A 397 0.61 -14.23 -35.93
N SER A 398 1.36 -14.05 -36.99
CA SER A 398 2.00 -15.18 -37.72
C SER A 398 2.99 -15.96 -36.83
N LEU A 399 3.68 -15.27 -35.92
CA LEU A 399 4.60 -15.89 -34.96
C LEU A 399 3.83 -16.77 -33.96
N CYS A 400 2.70 -16.29 -33.45
CA CYS A 400 1.81 -17.07 -32.58
C CYS A 400 1.28 -18.32 -33.31
N ILE A 401 0.81 -18.18 -34.55
CA ILE A 401 0.33 -19.31 -35.37
C ILE A 401 1.47 -20.36 -35.57
N SER A 402 2.68 -19.90 -35.88
CA SER A 402 3.83 -20.78 -36.07
C SER A 402 4.21 -21.56 -34.79
N ALA A 403 4.18 -20.86 -33.65
CA ALA A 403 4.43 -21.50 -32.35
C ALA A 403 3.32 -22.47 -31.97
N ASP A 404 2.05 -22.16 -32.19
CA ASP A 404 0.91 -23.02 -31.88
C ASP A 404 0.92 -24.33 -32.69
N LEU A 405 1.17 -24.23 -33.99
CA LEU A 405 1.30 -25.43 -34.83
C LEU A 405 2.39 -26.37 -34.33
N ARG A 406 3.52 -25.85 -33.86
CA ARG A 406 4.62 -26.65 -33.32
C ARG A 406 4.30 -27.21 -31.93
N MET A 407 3.58 -26.46 -31.10
CA MET A 407 3.10 -26.93 -29.81
C MET A 407 2.11 -28.11 -30.00
N TYR A 408 1.18 -27.98 -30.94
CA TYR A 408 0.24 -29.05 -31.28
C TYR A 408 0.95 -30.32 -31.79
N ALA A 409 1.96 -30.18 -32.65
CA ALA A 409 2.79 -31.27 -33.11
C ALA A 409 3.53 -31.97 -31.93
N SER A 410 4.07 -31.18 -30.98
CA SER A 410 4.68 -31.68 -29.74
C SER A 410 3.67 -32.50 -28.93
N LYS A 411 2.44 -31.99 -28.75
CA LYS A 411 1.35 -32.63 -28.00
C LYS A 411 0.93 -33.99 -28.63
N ARG A 412 0.85 -34.04 -29.96
CA ARG A 412 0.57 -35.29 -30.66
C ARG A 412 1.68 -36.33 -30.47
N SER A 413 2.95 -35.91 -30.55
CA SER A 413 4.10 -36.79 -30.34
C SER A 413 4.18 -37.34 -28.91
N ALA A 414 3.83 -36.55 -27.90
CA ALA A 414 3.75 -37.00 -26.52
C ALA A 414 2.68 -38.08 -26.34
N ARG A 415 1.46 -37.88 -26.85
CA ARG A 415 0.37 -38.87 -26.82
C ARG A 415 0.71 -40.17 -27.52
N THR A 416 1.44 -40.14 -28.65
CA THR A 416 1.85 -41.33 -29.39
C THR A 416 2.91 -42.13 -28.64
N ARG A 417 3.82 -41.48 -27.91
CA ARG A 417 4.81 -42.15 -27.07
C ARG A 417 4.17 -42.83 -25.86
N GLU A 418 3.17 -42.19 -25.25
CA GLU A 418 2.44 -42.72 -24.09
C GLU A 418 1.53 -43.91 -24.44
N GLY A 419 0.92 -43.92 -25.61
CA GLY A 419 0.18 -45.12 -26.10
C GLY A 419 1.04 -46.35 -26.34
N ARG A 420 2.39 -46.20 -26.30
CA ARG A 420 3.36 -47.29 -26.37
C ARG A 420 3.97 -47.72 -25.04
N ILE A 421 3.77 -46.94 -23.97
CA ILE A 421 4.25 -47.19 -22.62
C ILE A 421 3.01 -47.32 -21.73
N ALA A 422 2.82 -48.42 -21.05
CA ALA A 422 1.74 -48.60 -20.08
C ALA A 422 1.77 -47.44 -19.02
N PRO A 423 0.63 -46.87 -18.60
CA PRO A 423 0.60 -45.78 -17.66
C PRO A 423 1.29 -46.23 -16.37
N ALA A 424 2.32 -45.47 -15.94
CA ALA A 424 2.84 -45.61 -14.59
C ALA A 424 1.71 -45.31 -13.60
N PRO A 425 1.47 -46.13 -12.58
CA PRO A 425 0.44 -45.86 -11.61
C PRO A 425 0.73 -44.54 -10.90
N LEU A 426 -0.26 -43.68 -10.81
CA LEU A 426 -0.24 -42.50 -9.91
C LEU A 426 -0.16 -43.09 -8.48
N LEU A 427 1.05 -43.12 -7.92
CA LEU A 427 1.25 -43.53 -6.53
C LEU A 427 0.73 -42.45 -5.61
N THR A 428 -0.53 -42.52 -5.26
CA THR A 428 -1.05 -41.96 -4.01
C THR A 428 -0.68 -42.95 -2.90
N GLU A 429 0.53 -42.85 -2.36
CA GLU A 429 0.80 -43.50 -1.09
C GLU A 429 0.24 -42.62 0.02
N PRO A 430 -0.76 -43.10 0.78
CA PRO A 430 -1.13 -42.41 2.02
C PRO A 430 0.03 -42.57 3.01
N PHE A 431 0.42 -41.50 3.61
CA PHE A 431 1.40 -41.47 4.70
C PHE A 431 0.89 -42.32 5.85
N SER A 432 1.45 -43.51 6.04
CA SER A 432 1.28 -44.30 7.25
C SER A 432 2.26 -43.82 8.30
N PRO A 433 1.81 -43.35 9.46
CA PRO A 433 2.68 -43.06 10.59
C PRO A 433 2.99 -44.36 11.32
N THR A 434 3.97 -45.14 10.83
CA THR A 434 4.52 -46.29 11.54
C THR A 434 5.98 -46.06 11.83
N GLY A 435 6.22 -45.64 13.05
CA GLY A 435 7.51 -45.47 13.70
C GLY A 435 7.32 -45.34 15.21
N ALA A 436 6.49 -46.23 15.79
CA ALA A 436 6.56 -46.50 17.22
C ALA A 436 7.73 -47.44 17.42
N ASP A 437 8.80 -46.92 18.00
CA ASP A 437 9.94 -47.68 18.51
C ASP A 437 9.49 -48.48 19.74
N PRO A 438 9.60 -49.84 19.78
CA PRO A 438 9.11 -50.65 20.88
C PRO A 438 10.11 -50.88 22.00
N ASP A 439 11.21 -50.14 22.08
CA ASP A 439 12.22 -50.32 23.17
C ASP A 439 12.42 -49.11 24.05
N LEU A 440 11.43 -48.89 24.94
CA LEU A 440 11.67 -48.12 26.18
C LEU A 440 10.68 -48.57 27.28
N GLN A 441 10.84 -49.85 27.67
CA GLN A 441 10.42 -50.30 29.01
C GLN A 441 11.66 -50.78 29.79
N LEU A 442 11.67 -50.29 31.05
CA LEU A 442 12.50 -50.74 32.18
C LEU A 442 13.85 -50.04 32.37
N ALA A 443 13.85 -49.03 33.26
CA ALA A 443 14.68 -49.08 34.49
C ALA A 443 14.34 -47.85 35.38
N ASP A 444 13.84 -48.18 36.57
CA ASP A 444 13.78 -47.48 37.86
C ASP A 444 13.25 -46.04 37.96
#